data_2a19560af9df67f1fa5953dc2ac3773d
#
_entry.id   2a19560af9df67f1fa5953dc2ac3773d
#
_cell.length_a   1.000
_cell.length_b   1.000
_cell.length_c   1.000
_cell.angle_alpha   90.00
_cell.angle_beta   90.00
_cell.angle_gamma   90.00
#
_symmetry.space_group_name_H-M   'P 1'
#
loop_
_entity.id
_entity.type
_entity.pdbx_description
1 polymer ?
#
loop_
_entity_poly.entity_id
_entity_poly.type
_entity_poly.pdbx_seq_one_letter_code
_entity_poly.pdbx_strand_id
1 'polypeptide(L)'
;KANEYIVTFNPDEGTVNPSSKTVTYNESYGQLPTPIKTGYKFNGWYTGLNGTGTKITEQSVVTITANQTLYASWSVNSYTITYNANGGSGAPGSQTKKYNESLTLSATKPTRTGYTFKGWGLNGSATEVKYNPADTIGANTISNDLVLYAIWEINKYTITYNANGGNSTPEPTTANYNETIQMPSASRKYT
;
A
#
# COMPACT_ATOMS: atom_id res chain seq x y z
N LYS A 1 7.79 56.34 2.23
CA LYS A 1 7.23 55.17 1.52
C LYS A 1 7.81 53.92 2.22
N ALA A 2 6.98 52.96 2.58
CA ALA A 2 7.49 51.72 3.18
C ALA A 2 8.32 50.94 2.16
N ASN A 3 9.38 50.28 2.63
CA ASN A 3 10.22 49.47 1.74
C ASN A 3 9.51 48.15 1.39
N GLU A 4 9.55 47.81 0.10
CA GLU A 4 8.99 46.59 -0.46
C GLU A 4 10.10 45.65 -0.90
N TYR A 5 9.90 44.36 -0.72
CA TYR A 5 10.83 43.28 -1.08
C TYR A 5 10.11 42.15 -1.79
N ILE A 6 10.82 41.47 -2.67
CA ILE A 6 10.30 40.24 -3.33
C ILE A 6 10.68 39.02 -2.49
N VAL A 7 9.68 38.21 -2.18
CA VAL A 7 9.84 36.87 -1.62
C VAL A 7 9.61 35.86 -2.73
N THR A 8 10.63 35.06 -3.02
CA THR A 8 10.56 33.95 -3.98
C THR A 8 10.29 32.64 -3.22
N PHE A 9 9.38 31.83 -3.71
CA PHE A 9 9.03 30.53 -3.14
C PHE A 9 9.75 29.40 -3.90
N ASN A 10 10.70 28.73 -3.25
CA ASN A 10 11.36 27.55 -3.78
C ASN A 10 10.61 26.31 -3.27
N PRO A 11 9.89 25.56 -4.11
CA PRO A 11 9.09 24.41 -3.70
C PRO A 11 9.91 23.13 -3.48
N ASP A 12 11.24 23.14 -3.61
CA ASP A 12 12.12 21.98 -3.38
C ASP A 12 11.62 20.71 -4.10
N GLU A 13 11.73 20.69 -5.43
CA GLU A 13 11.22 19.64 -6.34
C GLU A 13 9.68 19.51 -6.40
N GLY A 14 8.94 20.36 -5.70
CA GLY A 14 7.49 20.49 -5.85
C GLY A 14 7.11 21.52 -6.91
N THR A 15 5.83 21.87 -6.94
CA THR A 15 5.29 22.97 -7.74
C THR A 15 4.58 23.98 -6.85
N VAL A 16 4.67 25.27 -7.18
CA VAL A 16 4.00 26.35 -6.45
C VAL A 16 3.50 27.42 -7.39
N ASN A 17 2.33 27.97 -7.11
CA ASN A 17 1.78 29.12 -7.80
C ASN A 17 1.04 30.02 -6.80
N PRO A 18 1.38 31.34 -6.71
CA PRO A 18 2.45 32.05 -7.40
C PRO A 18 3.84 31.62 -6.89
N SER A 19 4.90 31.81 -7.72
CA SER A 19 6.29 31.51 -7.37
C SER A 19 6.98 32.64 -6.60
N SER A 20 6.35 33.81 -6.48
CA SER A 20 6.84 34.95 -5.71
C SER A 20 5.70 35.86 -5.30
N LYS A 21 5.96 36.76 -4.34
CA LYS A 21 5.07 37.86 -3.95
C LYS A 21 5.89 39.05 -3.44
N THR A 22 5.30 40.23 -3.52
CA THR A 22 5.84 41.45 -2.85
C THR A 22 5.35 41.50 -1.42
N VAL A 23 6.23 41.87 -0.50
CA VAL A 23 5.96 42.07 0.94
C VAL A 23 6.47 43.45 1.37
N THR A 24 5.83 44.03 2.37
CA THR A 24 6.15 45.38 2.87
C THR A 24 6.84 45.26 4.24
N TYR A 25 7.93 45.96 4.45
CA TYR A 25 8.65 46.01 5.72
C TYR A 25 7.72 46.40 6.89
N ASN A 26 7.83 45.72 8.02
CA ASN A 26 7.00 45.88 9.22
C ASN A 26 5.52 45.44 9.06
N GLU A 27 5.09 44.89 7.93
CA GLU A 27 3.78 44.28 7.78
C GLU A 27 3.87 42.74 7.91
N SER A 28 2.74 42.06 7.97
CA SER A 28 2.71 40.60 7.92
C SER A 28 3.03 40.08 6.53
N TYR A 29 3.60 38.88 6.42
CA TYR A 29 3.76 38.21 5.14
C TYR A 29 2.42 37.99 4.42
N GLY A 30 1.29 37.90 5.16
CA GLY A 30 -0.03 37.61 4.62
C GLY A 30 -0.08 36.23 3.98
N GLN A 31 -1.11 35.97 3.21
CA GLN A 31 -1.34 34.65 2.61
C GLN A 31 -0.11 34.16 1.83
N LEU A 32 0.33 32.93 2.17
CA LEU A 32 1.42 32.25 1.52
C LEU A 32 0.87 31.11 0.62
N PRO A 33 1.46 30.88 -0.58
CA PRO A 33 1.00 29.80 -1.44
C PRO A 33 1.29 28.44 -0.83
N THR A 34 0.43 27.45 -1.11
CA THR A 34 0.65 26.06 -0.73
C THR A 34 1.23 25.30 -1.91
N PRO A 35 2.47 24.81 -1.82
CA PRO A 35 3.08 24.02 -2.87
C PRO A 35 2.57 22.58 -2.84
N ILE A 36 2.78 21.83 -3.95
CA ILE A 36 2.40 20.45 -4.11
C ILE A 36 3.65 19.62 -4.48
N LYS A 37 3.84 18.50 -3.80
CA LYS A 37 4.86 17.49 -4.11
C LYS A 37 4.24 16.10 -3.92
N THR A 38 4.18 15.31 -4.99
CA THR A 38 3.56 13.97 -4.96
C THR A 38 4.25 13.07 -3.94
N GLY A 39 3.48 12.43 -3.07
CA GLY A 39 4.01 11.55 -2.04
C GLY A 39 4.58 12.26 -0.80
N TYR A 40 4.40 13.58 -0.69
CA TYR A 40 4.89 14.35 0.43
C TYR A 40 3.81 15.27 1.01
N LYS A 41 3.92 15.55 2.30
CA LYS A 41 3.11 16.53 3.03
C LYS A 41 3.91 17.81 3.23
N PHE A 42 3.33 18.94 2.90
CA PHE A 42 3.91 20.25 3.14
C PHE A 42 3.89 20.61 4.63
N ASN A 43 5.05 21.01 5.18
CA ASN A 43 5.22 21.39 6.59
C ASN A 43 5.27 22.89 6.82
N GLY A 44 5.52 23.67 5.76
CA GLY A 44 5.62 25.12 5.83
C GLY A 44 6.80 25.68 5.03
N TRP A 45 6.83 27.02 4.96
CA TRP A 45 7.91 27.78 4.37
C TRP A 45 8.98 28.13 5.43
N TYR A 46 10.25 28.01 5.05
CA TYR A 46 11.39 28.26 5.93
C TYR A 46 12.44 29.14 5.24
N THR A 47 13.24 29.87 6.03
CA THR A 47 14.33 30.70 5.51
C THR A 47 15.55 29.89 5.04
N GLY A 48 15.63 28.61 5.39
CA GLY A 48 16.68 27.67 4.99
C GLY A 48 16.12 26.38 4.41
N LEU A 49 16.97 25.65 3.69
CA LEU A 49 16.65 24.36 3.07
C LEU A 49 16.27 23.30 4.13
N ASN A 50 15.48 22.31 3.71
CA ASN A 50 15.10 21.16 4.54
C ASN A 50 14.47 21.53 5.89
N GLY A 51 13.73 22.64 5.96
CA GLY A 51 13.09 23.10 7.20
C GLY A 51 14.04 23.72 8.22
N THR A 52 15.24 24.12 7.80
CA THR A 52 16.17 24.86 8.67
C THR A 52 15.84 26.36 8.70
N GLY A 53 16.43 27.08 9.65
CA GLY A 53 16.17 28.49 9.84
C GLY A 53 14.80 28.77 10.47
N THR A 54 14.23 29.92 10.16
CA THR A 54 12.96 30.38 10.73
C THR A 54 11.78 29.94 9.88
N LYS A 55 10.75 29.35 10.49
CA LYS A 55 9.48 29.08 9.84
C LYS A 55 8.71 30.39 9.64
N ILE A 56 8.31 30.67 8.41
CA ILE A 56 7.51 31.83 8.05
C ILE A 56 6.05 31.41 7.90
N THR A 57 5.18 32.15 8.56
CA THR A 57 3.72 32.01 8.49
C THR A 57 3.08 33.27 7.95
N GLU A 58 1.79 33.22 7.69
CA GLU A 58 1.02 34.39 7.23
C GLU A 58 1.08 35.55 8.22
N GLN A 59 1.23 35.25 9.56
CA GLN A 59 1.30 36.22 10.64
C GLN A 59 2.72 36.70 10.94
N SER A 60 3.75 36.07 10.37
CA SER A 60 5.13 36.51 10.55
C SER A 60 5.30 37.95 10.06
N VAL A 61 6.02 38.78 10.83
CA VAL A 61 6.32 40.16 10.45
C VAL A 61 7.51 40.18 9.49
N VAL A 62 7.42 40.97 8.44
CA VAL A 62 8.49 41.19 7.46
C VAL A 62 9.58 42.05 8.07
N THR A 63 10.72 41.45 8.37
CA THR A 63 11.91 42.13 8.94
C THR A 63 13.11 42.10 8.00
N ILE A 64 12.92 41.61 6.76
CA ILE A 64 13.98 41.53 5.75
C ILE A 64 14.33 42.93 5.21
N THR A 65 15.59 43.10 4.85
CA THR A 65 16.11 44.34 4.26
C THR A 65 16.58 44.15 2.82
N ALA A 66 16.31 43.00 2.22
CA ALA A 66 16.58 42.63 0.83
C ALA A 66 15.60 41.55 0.37
N ASN A 67 15.54 41.25 -0.92
CA ASN A 67 14.77 40.12 -1.46
C ASN A 67 15.19 38.80 -0.77
N GLN A 68 14.22 37.90 -0.56
CA GLN A 68 14.41 36.67 0.19
C GLN A 68 13.86 35.47 -0.59
N THR A 69 14.50 34.32 -0.45
CA THR A 69 13.93 33.04 -0.88
C THR A 69 13.43 32.25 0.34
N LEU A 70 12.20 31.75 0.28
CA LEU A 70 11.66 30.80 1.23
C LEU A 70 11.64 29.41 0.59
N TYR A 71 12.01 28.42 1.36
CA TYR A 71 12.13 27.03 0.94
C TYR A 71 11.01 26.20 1.56
N ALA A 72 10.35 25.40 0.73
CA ALA A 72 9.37 24.43 1.22
C ALA A 72 10.04 23.34 2.07
N SER A 73 9.42 22.99 3.17
CA SER A 73 9.80 21.80 3.96
C SER A 73 8.75 20.71 3.76
N TRP A 74 9.21 19.46 3.63
CA TRP A 74 8.38 18.31 3.31
C TRP A 74 8.59 17.16 4.29
N SER A 75 7.51 16.43 4.55
CA SER A 75 7.54 15.10 5.17
C SER A 75 7.10 14.06 4.15
N VAL A 76 7.81 12.94 4.04
CA VAL A 76 7.40 11.83 3.20
C VAL A 76 6.12 11.18 3.75
N ASN A 77 5.16 10.88 2.87
CA ASN A 77 3.96 10.17 3.24
C ASN A 77 4.26 8.70 3.54
N SER A 78 3.55 8.16 4.52
CA SER A 78 3.60 6.75 4.88
C SER A 78 2.22 6.13 4.74
N TYR A 79 2.18 4.90 4.23
CA TYR A 79 0.96 4.13 3.98
C TYR A 79 1.04 2.80 4.73
N THR A 80 -0.11 2.31 5.17
CA THR A 80 -0.23 1.03 5.85
C THR A 80 -0.55 -0.07 4.86
N ILE A 81 0.22 -1.16 4.89
CA ILE A 81 -0.08 -2.40 4.19
C ILE A 81 -0.68 -3.36 5.21
N THR A 82 -1.93 -3.71 5.04
CA THR A 82 -2.66 -4.65 5.91
C THR A 82 -2.89 -5.97 5.18
N TYR A 83 -2.79 -7.08 5.89
CA TYR A 83 -3.01 -8.43 5.36
C TYR A 83 -4.31 -9.00 5.93
N ASN A 84 -5.20 -9.46 5.04
CA ASN A 84 -6.44 -10.12 5.39
C ASN A 84 -6.39 -11.59 4.96
N ALA A 85 -6.54 -12.50 5.92
CA ALA A 85 -6.50 -13.94 5.65
C ALA A 85 -7.68 -14.43 4.80
N ASN A 86 -8.71 -13.61 4.57
CA ASN A 86 -9.84 -13.89 3.67
C ASN A 86 -10.49 -15.28 3.90
N GLY A 87 -10.91 -15.52 5.12
CA GLY A 87 -11.48 -16.80 5.56
C GLY A 87 -10.46 -17.85 6.03
N GLY A 88 -9.18 -17.51 6.04
CA GLY A 88 -8.11 -18.28 6.69
C GLY A 88 -7.70 -17.67 8.04
N SER A 89 -6.52 -18.04 8.53
CA SER A 89 -5.91 -17.56 9.78
C SER A 89 -4.41 -17.35 9.61
N GLY A 90 -3.77 -16.64 10.56
CA GLY A 90 -2.32 -16.44 10.54
C GLY A 90 -1.82 -15.46 9.48
N ALA A 91 -2.65 -14.47 9.09
CA ALA A 91 -2.16 -13.38 8.23
C ALA A 91 -1.04 -12.60 8.94
N PRO A 92 -0.06 -12.07 8.20
CA PRO A 92 0.98 -11.21 8.77
C PRO A 92 0.41 -9.97 9.46
N GLY A 93 1.15 -9.42 10.42
CA GLY A 93 0.89 -8.07 10.93
C GLY A 93 1.09 -7.01 9.86
N SER A 94 0.47 -5.84 10.03
CA SER A 94 0.60 -4.72 9.11
C SER A 94 2.04 -4.21 9.01
N GLN A 95 2.40 -3.65 7.85
CA GLN A 95 3.70 -3.04 7.57
C GLN A 95 3.49 -1.57 7.16
N THR A 96 4.48 -0.73 7.47
CA THR A 96 4.48 0.67 7.03
C THR A 96 5.35 0.82 5.79
N LYS A 97 4.79 1.43 4.74
CA LYS A 97 5.44 1.73 3.47
C LYS A 97 5.61 3.25 3.34
N LYS A 98 6.85 3.76 3.38
CA LYS A 98 7.11 5.15 3.00
C LYS A 98 7.08 5.31 1.49
N TYR A 99 6.57 6.45 1.02
CA TYR A 99 6.40 6.69 -0.41
C TYR A 99 7.69 6.50 -1.20
N ASN A 100 8.78 7.11 -0.76
CA ASN A 100 10.08 7.15 -1.45
C ASN A 100 10.98 5.92 -1.22
N GLU A 101 10.54 4.93 -0.43
CA GLU A 101 11.30 3.72 -0.12
C GLU A 101 10.60 2.48 -0.69
N SER A 102 11.33 1.45 -1.03
CA SER A 102 10.76 0.13 -1.34
C SER A 102 10.38 -0.60 -0.05
N LEU A 103 9.38 -1.47 -0.10
CA LEU A 103 8.98 -2.34 0.99
C LEU A 103 8.92 -3.80 0.50
N THR A 104 9.66 -4.69 1.15
CA THR A 104 9.49 -6.14 0.97
C THR A 104 8.32 -6.61 1.84
N LEU A 105 7.34 -7.23 1.21
CA LEU A 105 6.18 -7.81 1.87
C LEU A 105 6.58 -8.98 2.76
N SER A 106 5.77 -9.24 3.79
CA SER A 106 5.98 -10.38 4.67
C SER A 106 6.04 -11.70 3.89
N ALA A 107 6.99 -12.56 4.23
CA ALA A 107 7.08 -13.93 3.70
C ALA A 107 6.06 -14.89 4.35
N THR A 108 5.42 -14.49 5.44
CA THR A 108 4.45 -15.30 6.17
C THR A 108 3.21 -15.58 5.31
N LYS A 109 2.83 -16.84 5.23
CA LYS A 109 1.64 -17.30 4.50
C LYS A 109 0.53 -17.64 5.50
N PRO A 110 -0.71 -17.17 5.30
CA PRO A 110 -1.85 -17.61 6.07
C PRO A 110 -2.19 -19.05 5.76
N THR A 111 -3.02 -19.67 6.60
CA THR A 111 -3.50 -21.05 6.44
C THR A 111 -5.03 -21.07 6.38
N ARG A 112 -5.59 -22.03 5.63
CA ARG A 112 -7.02 -22.30 5.56
C ARG A 112 -7.23 -23.80 5.32
N THR A 113 -7.95 -24.45 6.22
CA THR A 113 -8.22 -25.90 6.12
C THR A 113 -8.91 -26.24 4.80
N GLY A 114 -8.38 -27.20 4.06
CA GLY A 114 -8.90 -27.63 2.76
C GLY A 114 -8.59 -26.70 1.58
N TYR A 115 -7.74 -25.71 1.76
CA TYR A 115 -7.34 -24.77 0.71
C TYR A 115 -5.84 -24.57 0.65
N THR A 116 -5.35 -24.24 -0.53
CA THR A 116 -3.96 -23.87 -0.78
C THR A 116 -3.87 -22.35 -1.01
N PHE A 117 -2.99 -21.69 -0.28
CA PHE A 117 -2.72 -20.26 -0.48
C PHE A 117 -1.99 -20.02 -1.81
N LYS A 118 -2.50 -19.10 -2.64
CA LYS A 118 -1.94 -18.77 -3.96
C LYS A 118 -1.14 -17.48 -3.96
N GLY A 119 -1.48 -16.54 -3.09
CA GLY A 119 -0.88 -15.21 -3.06
C GLY A 119 -1.87 -14.15 -2.55
N TRP A 120 -1.55 -12.91 -2.76
CA TRP A 120 -2.30 -11.76 -2.29
C TRP A 120 -2.99 -11.03 -3.42
N GLY A 121 -4.29 -10.76 -3.29
CA GLY A 121 -5.10 -9.94 -4.18
C GLY A 121 -5.43 -8.58 -3.58
N LEU A 122 -6.03 -7.68 -4.37
CA LEU A 122 -6.38 -6.32 -3.94
C LEU A 122 -7.78 -6.19 -3.34
N ASN A 123 -8.58 -7.24 -3.37
CA ASN A 123 -9.91 -7.30 -2.74
C ASN A 123 -10.25 -8.73 -2.35
N GLY A 124 -11.30 -8.91 -1.54
CA GLY A 124 -11.68 -10.22 -0.99
C GLY A 124 -12.24 -11.22 -2.00
N SER A 125 -12.61 -10.78 -3.21
CA SER A 125 -13.09 -11.64 -4.31
C SER A 125 -12.08 -11.78 -5.45
N ALA A 126 -10.84 -11.28 -5.29
CA ALA A 126 -9.81 -11.38 -6.30
C ALA A 126 -9.47 -12.85 -6.62
N THR A 127 -9.36 -13.15 -7.90
CA THR A 127 -8.93 -14.46 -8.43
C THR A 127 -7.50 -14.42 -8.96
N GLU A 128 -6.99 -13.21 -9.24
CA GLU A 128 -5.63 -13.00 -9.75
C GLU A 128 -4.70 -12.53 -8.63
N VAL A 129 -3.53 -13.17 -8.57
CA VAL A 129 -2.48 -12.82 -7.61
C VAL A 129 -1.82 -11.51 -8.07
N LYS A 130 -1.86 -10.50 -7.20
CA LYS A 130 -1.16 -9.22 -7.40
C LYS A 130 0.25 -9.24 -6.80
N TYR A 131 0.40 -9.88 -5.65
CA TYR A 131 1.67 -10.02 -4.95
C TYR A 131 1.84 -11.43 -4.37
N ASN A 132 3.06 -11.92 -4.41
CA ASN A 132 3.47 -13.11 -3.66
C ASN A 132 4.06 -12.71 -2.29
N PRO A 133 4.14 -13.64 -1.33
CA PRO A 133 4.96 -13.45 -0.15
C PRO A 133 6.39 -13.07 -0.52
N ALA A 134 6.96 -12.11 0.21
CA ALA A 134 8.29 -11.54 -0.03
C ALA A 134 8.46 -10.73 -1.33
N ASP A 135 7.41 -10.48 -2.11
CA ASP A 135 7.47 -9.53 -3.22
C ASP A 135 7.77 -8.11 -2.71
N THR A 136 8.36 -7.29 -3.58
CA THR A 136 8.71 -5.91 -3.25
C THR A 136 7.74 -4.93 -3.89
N ILE A 137 7.13 -4.06 -3.06
CA ILE A 137 6.45 -2.86 -3.52
C ILE A 137 7.51 -1.77 -3.71
N GLY A 138 7.71 -1.34 -4.95
CA GLY A 138 8.72 -0.35 -5.30
C GLY A 138 8.51 1.03 -4.66
N ALA A 139 9.53 1.86 -4.67
CA ALA A 139 9.41 3.27 -4.31
C ALA A 139 8.46 4.00 -5.26
N ASN A 140 7.74 5.01 -4.75
CA ASN A 140 6.84 5.89 -5.52
C ASN A 140 5.67 5.19 -6.25
N THR A 141 5.29 3.96 -5.84
CA THR A 141 4.29 3.15 -6.56
C THR A 141 2.91 3.15 -5.96
N ILE A 142 2.75 3.50 -4.68
CA ILE A 142 1.45 3.59 -4.01
C ILE A 142 1.25 4.97 -3.41
N SER A 143 -0.01 5.42 -3.33
CA SER A 143 -0.41 6.72 -2.81
C SER A 143 -1.48 6.64 -1.72
N ASN A 144 -1.86 5.43 -1.30
CA ASN A 144 -2.88 5.17 -0.27
C ASN A 144 -2.54 3.90 0.51
N ASP A 145 -3.20 3.71 1.64
CA ASP A 145 -3.19 2.45 2.37
C ASP A 145 -3.67 1.30 1.47
N LEU A 146 -3.13 0.12 1.69
CA LEU A 146 -3.38 -1.06 0.87
C LEU A 146 -3.78 -2.24 1.76
N VAL A 147 -4.89 -2.90 1.42
CA VAL A 147 -5.29 -4.15 2.03
C VAL A 147 -5.04 -5.28 1.04
N LEU A 148 -4.24 -6.25 1.45
CA LEU A 148 -3.91 -7.45 0.70
C LEU A 148 -4.74 -8.62 1.22
N TYR A 149 -5.56 -9.22 0.35
CA TYR A 149 -6.45 -10.35 0.69
C TYR A 149 -5.84 -11.65 0.20
N ALA A 150 -5.85 -12.67 1.05
CA ALA A 150 -5.41 -14.00 0.66
C ALA A 150 -6.30 -14.58 -0.46
N ILE A 151 -5.67 -15.12 -1.48
CA ILE A 151 -6.32 -15.87 -2.55
C ILE A 151 -6.14 -17.35 -2.26
N TRP A 152 -7.24 -18.08 -2.31
CA TRP A 152 -7.32 -19.49 -1.97
C TRP A 152 -7.75 -20.33 -3.16
N GLU A 153 -7.09 -21.48 -3.34
CA GLU A 153 -7.52 -22.55 -4.23
C GLU A 153 -8.01 -23.72 -3.38
N ILE A 154 -9.21 -24.22 -3.68
CA ILE A 154 -9.75 -25.39 -2.97
C ILE A 154 -8.92 -26.65 -3.30
N ASN A 155 -8.56 -27.41 -2.28
CA ASN A 155 -7.80 -28.64 -2.48
C ASN A 155 -8.68 -29.71 -3.11
N LYS A 156 -8.11 -30.45 -4.05
CA LYS A 156 -8.73 -31.60 -4.71
C LYS A 156 -8.07 -32.89 -4.22
N TYR A 157 -8.87 -33.90 -4.02
CA TYR A 157 -8.44 -35.21 -3.55
C TYR A 157 -8.91 -36.29 -4.52
N THR A 158 -8.04 -37.24 -4.80
CA THR A 158 -8.40 -38.42 -5.60
C THR A 158 -8.78 -39.55 -4.66
N ILE A 159 -9.96 -40.13 -4.86
CA ILE A 159 -10.49 -41.28 -4.11
C ILE A 159 -10.32 -42.48 -5.01
N THR A 160 -9.53 -43.44 -4.56
CA THR A 160 -9.31 -44.72 -5.22
C THR A 160 -10.12 -45.80 -4.53
N TYR A 161 -10.64 -46.72 -5.30
CA TYR A 161 -11.46 -47.83 -4.80
C TYR A 161 -10.69 -49.13 -4.90
N ASN A 162 -10.89 -50.04 -3.93
CA ASN A 162 -10.33 -51.38 -3.92
C ASN A 162 -11.49 -52.39 -3.93
N ALA A 163 -11.58 -53.19 -4.96
CA ALA A 163 -12.65 -54.19 -5.13
C ALA A 163 -12.54 -55.34 -4.15
N ASN A 164 -11.41 -55.47 -3.42
CA ASN A 164 -11.16 -56.49 -2.38
C ASN A 164 -11.63 -57.90 -2.83
N GLY A 165 -11.19 -58.36 -3.99
CA GLY A 165 -11.57 -59.66 -4.59
C GLY A 165 -12.88 -59.63 -5.37
N GLY A 166 -13.50 -58.48 -5.62
CA GLY A 166 -14.63 -58.29 -6.54
C GLY A 166 -14.18 -58.27 -8.00
N ASN A 167 -15.15 -58.38 -8.93
CA ASN A 167 -14.89 -58.55 -10.34
C ASN A 167 -14.55 -57.27 -11.10
N SER A 168 -14.79 -56.09 -10.48
CA SER A 168 -14.46 -54.77 -11.09
C SER A 168 -14.11 -53.75 -10.04
N THR A 169 -13.06 -52.99 -10.26
CA THR A 169 -12.70 -51.82 -9.45
C THR A 169 -13.24 -50.58 -10.15
N PRO A 170 -14.07 -49.76 -9.48
CA PRO A 170 -14.51 -48.49 -10.04
C PRO A 170 -13.33 -47.56 -10.34
N GLU A 171 -13.49 -46.72 -11.35
CA GLU A 171 -12.51 -45.68 -11.68
C GLU A 171 -12.36 -44.66 -10.53
N PRO A 172 -11.16 -44.16 -10.31
CA PRO A 172 -10.92 -43.11 -9.30
C PRO A 172 -11.80 -41.89 -9.48
N THR A 173 -12.31 -41.34 -8.38
CA THR A 173 -13.13 -40.11 -8.39
C THR A 173 -12.33 -38.95 -7.81
N THR A 174 -12.38 -37.78 -8.44
CA THR A 174 -11.80 -36.57 -7.88
C THR A 174 -12.89 -35.74 -7.19
N ALA A 175 -12.63 -35.30 -5.98
CA ALA A 175 -13.53 -34.43 -5.21
C ALA A 175 -12.78 -33.24 -4.62
N ASN A 176 -13.47 -32.11 -4.53
CA ASN A 176 -12.97 -30.96 -3.79
C ASN A 176 -13.06 -31.21 -2.27
N TYR A 177 -12.26 -30.48 -1.51
CA TYR A 177 -12.41 -30.51 -0.06
C TYR A 177 -13.86 -30.20 0.36
N ASN A 178 -14.39 -31.00 1.28
CA ASN A 178 -15.76 -30.90 1.81
C ASN A 178 -16.88 -31.10 0.78
N GLU A 179 -16.58 -31.68 -0.38
CA GLU A 179 -17.57 -32.05 -1.41
C GLU A 179 -18.21 -33.39 -1.05
N THR A 180 -19.53 -33.46 -1.17
CA THR A 180 -20.26 -34.73 -1.04
C THR A 180 -20.18 -35.52 -2.36
N ILE A 181 -19.70 -36.74 -2.30
CA ILE A 181 -19.59 -37.61 -3.47
C ILE A 181 -20.58 -38.77 -3.37
N GLN A 182 -21.07 -39.26 -4.53
CA GLN A 182 -21.82 -40.50 -4.65
C GLN A 182 -20.83 -41.66 -4.74
N MET A 183 -20.96 -42.64 -3.83
CA MET A 183 -20.10 -43.81 -3.88
C MET A 183 -20.54 -44.74 -5.03
N PRO A 184 -19.60 -45.23 -5.87
CA PRO A 184 -19.92 -46.18 -6.91
C PRO A 184 -20.40 -47.54 -6.32
N SER A 185 -21.29 -48.21 -7.01
CA SER A 185 -21.77 -49.52 -6.65
C SER A 185 -20.69 -50.58 -6.93
N ALA A 186 -20.40 -51.41 -5.95
CA ALA A 186 -19.57 -52.63 -6.14
C ALA A 186 -20.45 -53.86 -6.36
N SER A 187 -20.09 -54.70 -7.32
CA SER A 187 -20.77 -55.96 -7.58
C SER A 187 -19.84 -57.17 -7.35
N ARG A 188 -20.35 -58.18 -6.69
CA ARG A 188 -19.68 -59.50 -6.52
C ARG A 188 -20.56 -60.58 -7.10
N LYS A 189 -20.06 -61.31 -8.09
CA LYS A 189 -20.70 -62.53 -8.54
C LYS A 189 -20.30 -63.67 -7.56
N TYR A 190 -21.28 -64.30 -6.98
CA TYR A 190 -21.08 -65.57 -6.28
C TYR A 190 -21.16 -66.67 -7.32
N THR A 191 -20.12 -67.47 -7.47
CA THR A 191 -20.12 -68.72 -8.22
C THR A 191 -20.49 -69.87 -7.31
#